data_3d4d43ae90cb261f1abecb79ee93c0a0
#
_entry.id   3d4d43ae90cb261f1abecb79ee93c0a0
#
_cell.length_a   1.000
_cell.length_b   1.000
_cell.length_c   1.000
_cell.angle_alpha   90.00
_cell.angle_beta   90.00
_cell.angle_gamma   90.00
#
_symmetry.space_group_name_H-M   'P 1'
#
loop_
_entity.id
_entity.type
_entity.pdbx_description
1 polymer ?
#
loop_
_entity_poly.entity_id
_entity_poly.type
_entity_poly.pdbx_seq_one_letter_code
_entity_poly.pdbx_strand_id
1 'polypeptide(L)'
;MTDDDRPVGTVLTRREALALLGLGGLTAMVPGAALAQAAGTPTCVARPALTEGPYFVDEKLDRSDIRSDPADGSVRPGAPLKLTLRVSRLTRGACAPLPGATVDLWHCDALGVYSDVQDPGGATLGKKFLRGYQTTDGDGLVRFTTIYPGAYRGRAVHIHFKVRAAAAGGRVHDFTSQVFFDDALSDQVFAQPPYAGRADQRLRNQRDGIFRNAGAQLMLAVTPAAPGYAGTFDLALEIA
;
A
#
# COMPACT_ATOMS: atom_id res chain seq x y z
N MET A 1 -7.41 -41.34 -10.12
CA MET A 1 -6.23 -40.62 -10.66
C MET A 1 -6.71 -39.88 -11.87
N THR A 2 -7.11 -38.66 -11.68
CA THR A 2 -7.69 -37.77 -12.71
C THR A 2 -6.58 -36.90 -13.30
N ASP A 3 -6.63 -36.68 -14.59
CA ASP A 3 -5.59 -36.23 -15.53
C ASP A 3 -5.37 -34.67 -15.52
N ASP A 4 -5.39 -34.01 -14.35
CA ASP A 4 -5.37 -32.55 -14.25
C ASP A 4 -4.02 -31.94 -13.80
N ASP A 5 -2.93 -32.73 -13.78
CA ASP A 5 -1.61 -32.27 -13.32
C ASP A 5 -0.60 -32.02 -14.46
N ARG A 6 -1.04 -31.53 -15.62
CA ARG A 6 -0.10 -31.13 -16.68
C ARG A 6 0.18 -29.63 -16.61
N PRO A 7 1.45 -29.20 -16.41
CA PRO A 7 1.82 -27.79 -16.50
C PRO A 7 1.66 -27.28 -17.94
N VAL A 8 0.86 -26.23 -18.13
CA VAL A 8 0.71 -25.51 -19.38
C VAL A 8 1.76 -24.41 -19.42
N GLY A 9 2.83 -24.61 -20.22
CA GLY A 9 3.86 -23.59 -20.46
C GLY A 9 5.23 -24.21 -20.70
N THR A 10 5.92 -23.76 -21.76
CA THR A 10 7.28 -24.18 -22.08
C THR A 10 8.26 -23.53 -21.12
N VAL A 11 8.88 -24.29 -20.24
CA VAL A 11 9.94 -23.81 -19.35
C VAL A 11 11.24 -23.78 -20.12
N LEU A 12 11.75 -22.59 -20.45
CA LEU A 12 13.06 -22.41 -21.04
C LEU A 12 14.17 -22.64 -20.00
N THR A 13 15.16 -23.43 -20.35
CA THR A 13 16.34 -23.65 -19.49
C THR A 13 17.25 -22.42 -19.50
N ARG A 14 18.06 -22.24 -18.43
CA ARG A 14 19.00 -21.12 -18.30
C ARG A 14 19.97 -20.96 -19.50
N ARG A 15 20.25 -22.04 -20.24
CA ARG A 15 21.11 -22.02 -21.43
C ARG A 15 20.42 -21.43 -22.66
N GLU A 16 19.13 -21.64 -22.81
CA GLU A 16 18.35 -21.09 -23.94
C GLU A 16 18.08 -19.60 -23.79
N ALA A 17 17.97 -19.10 -22.56
CA ALA A 17 17.84 -17.67 -22.27
C ALA A 17 19.11 -16.87 -22.57
N LEU A 18 20.31 -17.49 -22.48
CA LEU A 18 21.59 -16.81 -22.75
C LEU A 18 21.95 -16.76 -24.24
N ALA A 19 21.37 -17.62 -25.08
CA ALA A 19 21.63 -17.64 -26.51
C ALA A 19 20.96 -16.50 -27.30
N LEU A 20 19.99 -15.80 -26.71
CA LEU A 20 19.26 -14.68 -27.34
C LEU A 20 19.89 -13.30 -27.08
N LEU A 21 21.00 -13.20 -26.34
CA LEU A 21 21.63 -11.92 -25.96
C LEU A 21 22.97 -11.64 -26.65
N GLY A 22 23.34 -12.41 -27.65
CA GLY A 22 24.61 -12.21 -28.35
C GLY A 22 24.43 -11.91 -29.81
N LEU A 23 24.48 -10.61 -30.21
CA LEU A 23 25.18 -10.13 -31.39
C LEU A 23 24.85 -8.63 -31.67
N GLY A 24 25.89 -7.82 -31.63
CA GLY A 24 25.96 -6.62 -32.48
C GLY A 24 25.82 -5.27 -31.79
N GLY A 25 26.91 -4.60 -31.54
CA GLY A 25 27.41 -3.53 -32.41
C GLY A 25 27.57 -2.19 -31.73
N LEU A 26 28.77 -1.75 -31.64
CA LEU A 26 29.36 -0.42 -31.59
C LEU A 26 28.51 0.79 -31.14
N THR A 27 28.99 1.38 -30.08
CA THR A 27 28.54 2.57 -29.36
C THR A 27 28.93 3.86 -30.04
N ALA A 28 27.97 4.76 -30.23
CA ALA A 28 28.23 6.20 -30.29
C ALA A 28 27.81 6.82 -28.95
N MET A 29 28.75 7.44 -28.25
CA MET A 29 28.49 8.26 -27.05
C MET A 29 27.69 9.50 -27.43
N VAL A 30 26.49 9.65 -26.87
CA VAL A 30 25.75 10.91 -26.82
C VAL A 30 25.68 11.34 -25.34
N PRO A 31 26.20 12.52 -24.95
CA PRO A 31 26.07 13.01 -23.59
C PRO A 31 24.70 13.67 -23.40
N GLY A 32 24.03 13.30 -22.32
CA GLY A 32 22.99 14.11 -21.74
C GLY A 32 21.54 13.71 -22.07
N ALA A 33 21.16 12.45 -21.86
CA ALA A 33 19.76 12.11 -21.65
C ALA A 33 19.56 11.84 -20.15
N ALA A 34 18.82 12.72 -19.47
CA ALA A 34 18.28 12.43 -18.15
C ALA A 34 17.49 11.11 -18.25
N LEU A 35 17.93 10.10 -17.53
CA LEU A 35 17.19 8.85 -17.39
C LEU A 35 15.88 9.18 -16.68
N ALA A 36 14.84 9.44 -17.44
CA ALA A 36 13.48 9.29 -16.94
C ALA A 36 13.41 7.84 -16.43
N GLN A 37 13.26 7.66 -15.13
CA GLN A 37 12.96 6.34 -14.55
C GLN A 37 11.69 5.87 -15.26
N ALA A 38 11.82 4.87 -16.11
CA ALA A 38 10.69 4.21 -16.73
C ALA A 38 9.80 3.73 -15.57
N ALA A 39 8.59 4.26 -15.49
CA ALA A 39 7.57 3.73 -14.60
C ALA A 39 7.44 2.25 -14.95
N GLY A 40 7.86 1.38 -14.03
CA GLY A 40 7.87 -0.06 -14.26
C GLY A 40 6.47 -0.49 -14.72
N THR A 41 6.42 -1.43 -15.67
CA THR A 41 5.16 -1.98 -16.16
C THR A 41 4.26 -2.35 -15.00
N PRO A 42 2.98 -1.94 -14.97
CA PRO A 42 2.07 -2.23 -13.87
C PRO A 42 2.02 -3.73 -13.61
N THR A 43 2.31 -4.15 -12.40
CA THR A 43 2.13 -5.55 -12.00
C THR A 43 0.64 -5.79 -11.84
N CYS A 44 0.05 -6.62 -12.71
CA CYS A 44 -1.38 -6.94 -12.72
C CYS A 44 -1.72 -7.90 -11.60
N VAL A 45 -1.87 -7.40 -10.37
CA VAL A 45 -2.14 -8.24 -9.20
C VAL A 45 -3.51 -7.88 -8.63
N ALA A 46 -4.49 -8.75 -8.84
CA ALA A 46 -5.75 -8.69 -8.10
C ALA A 46 -5.45 -8.95 -6.61
N ARG A 47 -5.96 -8.08 -5.75
CA ARG A 47 -5.76 -8.18 -4.30
C ARG A 47 -7.07 -8.55 -3.61
N PRO A 48 -7.01 -9.33 -2.53
CA PRO A 48 -8.21 -9.64 -1.76
C PRO A 48 -8.76 -8.41 -1.03
N ALA A 49 -10.08 -8.27 -1.02
CA ALA A 49 -10.76 -7.33 -0.15
C ALA A 49 -10.66 -7.79 1.30
N LEU A 50 -10.53 -6.84 2.22
CA LEU A 50 -10.60 -7.07 3.65
C LEU A 50 -11.63 -6.14 4.31
N THR A 51 -11.92 -6.41 5.57
CA THR A 51 -12.83 -5.57 6.35
C THR A 51 -12.31 -4.13 6.48
N GLU A 52 -13.22 -3.18 6.42
CA GLU A 52 -12.97 -1.76 6.67
C GLU A 52 -12.57 -1.51 8.13
N GLY A 53 -13.09 -2.34 9.03
CA GLY A 53 -12.92 -2.15 10.47
C GLY A 53 -13.77 -1.00 11.04
N PRO A 54 -13.65 -0.73 12.34
CA PRO A 54 -14.51 0.25 13.02
C PRO A 54 -14.03 1.70 12.92
N TYR A 55 -12.89 1.97 12.29
CA TYR A 55 -12.21 3.27 12.35
C TYR A 55 -12.22 4.05 11.03
N PHE A 56 -12.98 3.62 10.03
CA PHE A 56 -13.19 4.42 8.83
C PHE A 56 -14.09 5.61 9.12
N VAL A 57 -13.66 6.81 8.71
CA VAL A 57 -14.44 8.03 8.71
C VAL A 57 -14.18 8.73 7.37
N ASP A 58 -15.23 9.07 6.62
CA ASP A 58 -15.12 9.82 5.37
C ASP A 58 -14.93 11.31 5.65
N GLU A 59 -13.70 11.70 5.95
CA GLU A 59 -13.31 13.05 6.31
C GLU A 59 -13.29 14.03 5.12
N LYS A 60 -13.33 13.52 3.90
CA LYS A 60 -13.24 14.31 2.64
C LYS A 60 -12.02 15.23 2.61
N LEU A 61 -10.88 14.75 3.10
CA LEU A 61 -9.61 15.48 3.14
C LEU A 61 -8.74 15.10 1.94
N ASP A 62 -8.78 15.90 0.87
CA ASP A 62 -7.89 15.75 -0.29
C ASP A 62 -6.51 16.27 0.09
N ARG A 63 -5.58 15.35 0.39
CA ARG A 63 -4.20 15.70 0.77
C ARG A 63 -3.24 14.53 0.60
N SER A 64 -1.99 14.84 0.25
CA SER A 64 -0.90 13.87 0.15
C SER A 64 -0.15 13.68 1.47
N ASP A 65 0.08 14.75 2.22
CA ASP A 65 0.67 14.67 3.56
C ASP A 65 -0.43 14.55 4.61
N ILE A 66 -0.55 13.34 5.16
CA ILE A 66 -1.60 13.02 6.14
C ILE A 66 -1.11 13.05 7.58
N ARG A 67 0.16 13.43 7.83
CA ARG A 67 0.78 13.40 9.16
C ARG A 67 0.21 14.45 10.11
N SER A 68 -0.19 15.60 9.59
CA SER A 68 -0.68 16.71 10.40
C SER A 68 -2.17 16.59 10.72
N ASP A 69 -2.57 17.15 11.84
CA ASP A 69 -3.96 17.41 12.16
C ASP A 69 -4.36 18.77 11.57
N PRO A 70 -5.37 18.85 10.68
CA PRO A 70 -5.78 20.13 10.09
C PRO A 70 -6.36 21.13 11.08
N ALA A 71 -6.84 20.66 12.25
CA ALA A 71 -7.47 21.51 13.23
C ALA A 71 -6.48 22.40 13.99
N ASP A 72 -5.26 21.90 14.23
CA ASP A 72 -4.25 22.61 15.03
C ASP A 72 -2.84 22.59 14.43
N GLY A 73 -2.66 21.95 13.26
CA GLY A 73 -1.37 21.84 12.58
C GLY A 73 -0.37 20.88 13.26
N SER A 74 -0.74 20.22 14.35
CA SER A 74 0.15 19.29 15.05
C SER A 74 0.52 18.10 14.16
N VAL A 75 1.80 17.78 14.11
CA VAL A 75 2.32 16.65 13.31
C VAL A 75 2.53 15.43 14.19
N ARG A 76 2.02 14.28 13.77
CA ARG A 76 2.23 13.02 14.49
C ARG A 76 3.67 12.55 14.35
N PRO A 77 4.39 12.31 15.46
CA PRO A 77 5.74 11.79 15.44
C PRO A 77 5.75 10.32 14.99
N GLY A 78 6.80 9.94 14.25
CA GLY A 78 7.00 8.56 13.81
C GLY A 78 8.02 8.48 12.69
N ALA A 79 8.44 7.27 12.34
CA ALA A 79 9.34 7.01 11.23
C ALA A 79 8.65 7.40 9.91
N PRO A 80 9.19 8.34 9.12
CA PRO A 80 8.56 8.78 7.87
C PRO A 80 8.36 7.64 6.89
N LEU A 81 7.21 7.60 6.24
CA LEU A 81 6.88 6.63 5.20
C LEU A 81 6.30 7.36 3.97
N LYS A 82 6.96 7.20 2.83
CA LYS A 82 6.42 7.57 1.51
C LYS A 82 5.72 6.36 0.92
N LEU A 83 4.41 6.40 0.80
CA LEU A 83 3.59 5.30 0.31
C LEU A 83 3.02 5.66 -1.07
N THR A 84 3.28 4.81 -2.05
CA THR A 84 2.66 4.88 -3.38
C THR A 84 1.70 3.71 -3.55
N LEU A 85 0.45 3.98 -3.93
CA LEU A 85 -0.45 2.95 -4.42
C LEU A 85 -0.60 3.12 -5.93
N ARG A 86 -0.45 2.01 -6.68
CA ARG A 86 -0.74 1.95 -8.10
C ARG A 86 -2.01 1.15 -8.31
N VAL A 87 -3.04 1.83 -8.80
CA VAL A 87 -4.35 1.24 -9.03
C VAL A 87 -4.53 1.02 -10.53
N SER A 88 -4.86 -0.20 -10.89
CA SER A 88 -5.09 -0.62 -12.27
C SER A 88 -6.50 -1.20 -12.41
N ARG A 89 -7.08 -1.05 -13.61
CA ARG A 89 -8.27 -1.79 -14.01
C ARG A 89 -7.84 -3.11 -14.64
N LEU A 90 -8.42 -4.19 -14.17
CA LEU A 90 -8.27 -5.52 -14.77
C LEU A 90 -9.47 -5.80 -15.67
N THR A 91 -9.22 -6.01 -16.96
CA THR A 91 -10.26 -6.35 -17.94
C THR A 91 -9.76 -7.48 -18.83
N ARG A 92 -10.44 -8.61 -18.81
CA ARG A 92 -10.11 -9.79 -19.63
C ARG A 92 -8.63 -10.22 -19.55
N GLY A 93 -8.05 -10.15 -18.35
CA GLY A 93 -6.65 -10.52 -18.11
C GLY A 93 -5.61 -9.45 -18.47
N ALA A 94 -6.01 -8.30 -18.99
CA ALA A 94 -5.13 -7.17 -19.25
C ALA A 94 -5.29 -6.10 -18.17
N CYS A 95 -4.17 -5.51 -17.72
CA CYS A 95 -4.16 -4.37 -16.82
C CYS A 95 -3.91 -3.07 -17.54
N ALA A 96 -4.69 -2.05 -17.18
CA ALA A 96 -4.44 -0.67 -17.56
C ALA A 96 -4.48 0.23 -16.31
N PRO A 97 -3.74 1.35 -16.28
CA PRO A 97 -3.90 2.33 -15.22
C PRO A 97 -5.36 2.70 -15.01
N LEU A 98 -5.75 2.96 -13.77
CA LEU A 98 -7.10 3.42 -13.42
C LEU A 98 -7.04 4.86 -12.94
N PRO A 99 -7.08 5.87 -13.85
CA PRO A 99 -7.11 7.27 -13.47
C PRO A 99 -8.50 7.66 -12.92
N GLY A 100 -8.52 8.69 -12.06
CA GLY A 100 -9.76 9.26 -11.53
C GLY A 100 -10.41 8.44 -10.41
N ALA A 101 -9.77 7.39 -9.92
CA ALA A 101 -10.24 6.67 -8.74
C ALA A 101 -9.87 7.43 -7.46
N THR A 102 -10.80 7.54 -6.52
CA THR A 102 -10.51 8.08 -5.18
C THR A 102 -9.91 6.99 -4.32
N VAL A 103 -8.78 7.28 -3.69
CA VAL A 103 -8.10 6.37 -2.77
C VAL A 103 -8.01 7.02 -1.40
N ASP A 104 -8.79 6.51 -0.44
CA ASP A 104 -8.70 6.89 0.96
C ASP A 104 -7.63 6.05 1.66
N LEU A 105 -6.92 6.68 2.60
CA LEU A 105 -5.92 6.06 3.45
C LEU A 105 -6.16 6.45 4.91
N TRP A 106 -6.14 5.48 5.82
CA TRP A 106 -6.20 5.74 7.26
C TRP A 106 -5.46 4.68 8.07
N HIS A 107 -4.85 5.12 9.15
CA HIS A 107 -4.17 4.24 10.10
C HIS A 107 -3.95 4.92 11.46
N CYS A 108 -3.55 4.15 12.46
CA CYS A 108 -3.22 4.67 13.77
C CYS A 108 -1.86 5.38 13.80
N ASP A 109 -1.65 6.26 14.76
CA ASP A 109 -0.34 6.86 15.02
C ASP A 109 0.67 5.84 15.60
N ALA A 110 1.89 6.28 15.87
CA ALA A 110 2.95 5.44 16.42
C ALA A 110 2.61 4.78 17.78
N LEU A 111 1.65 5.35 18.49
CA LEU A 111 1.16 4.84 19.77
C LEU A 111 -0.10 3.98 19.63
N GLY A 112 -0.55 3.68 18.43
CA GLY A 112 -1.72 2.86 18.16
C GLY A 112 -3.05 3.60 18.27
N VAL A 113 -3.04 4.95 18.22
CA VAL A 113 -4.24 5.79 18.37
C VAL A 113 -4.77 6.22 17.00
N TYR A 114 -6.05 6.00 16.73
CA TYR A 114 -6.76 6.53 15.56
C TYR A 114 -7.33 7.92 15.85
N SER A 115 -7.38 8.79 14.84
CA SER A 115 -8.07 10.06 14.90
C SER A 115 -9.59 9.88 14.69
N ASP A 116 -10.34 10.86 15.13
CA ASP A 116 -11.80 11.01 14.99
C ASP A 116 -12.61 9.77 15.39
N VAL A 117 -12.23 9.16 16.51
CA VAL A 117 -12.92 8.00 17.06
C VAL A 117 -13.11 8.13 18.57
N GLN A 118 -14.12 7.45 19.06
CA GLN A 118 -14.31 7.24 20.49
C GLN A 118 -13.92 5.79 20.82
N ASP A 119 -12.74 5.62 21.36
CA ASP A 119 -12.14 4.33 21.69
C ASP A 119 -11.88 4.28 23.20
N PRO A 120 -11.91 3.11 23.85
CA PRO A 120 -11.47 2.96 25.26
C PRO A 120 -10.07 3.46 25.55
N GLY A 121 -9.20 3.57 24.52
CA GLY A 121 -7.86 4.16 24.61
C GLY A 121 -7.80 5.68 24.65
N GLY A 122 -8.93 6.37 24.51
CA GLY A 122 -9.04 7.83 24.50
C GLY A 122 -9.93 8.37 23.40
N ALA A 123 -10.60 9.49 23.68
CA ALA A 123 -11.42 10.18 22.69
C ALA A 123 -10.56 11.09 21.83
N THR A 124 -10.60 10.88 20.51
CA THR A 124 -9.92 11.70 19.51
C THR A 124 -10.89 12.40 18.56
N LEU A 125 -12.16 12.52 18.98
CA LEU A 125 -13.22 13.15 18.18
C LEU A 125 -12.80 14.57 17.73
N GLY A 126 -13.02 14.85 16.44
CA GLY A 126 -12.63 16.10 15.81
C GLY A 126 -11.15 16.18 15.39
N LYS A 127 -10.32 15.20 15.77
CA LYS A 127 -8.95 15.08 15.26
C LYS A 127 -8.95 14.34 13.92
N LYS A 128 -8.02 14.73 13.00
CA LYS A 128 -8.05 14.23 11.62
C LYS A 128 -6.65 13.81 11.11
N PHE A 129 -5.72 13.57 12.01
CA PHE A 129 -4.37 13.10 11.63
C PHE A 129 -4.41 11.70 11.04
N LEU A 130 -3.45 11.40 10.14
CA LEU A 130 -3.25 10.10 9.51
C LEU A 130 -4.48 9.56 8.77
N ARG A 131 -5.26 10.51 8.22
CA ARG A 131 -6.38 10.27 7.31
C ARG A 131 -6.30 11.23 6.13
N GLY A 132 -6.70 10.76 4.97
CA GLY A 132 -6.82 11.58 3.78
C GLY A 132 -7.12 10.74 2.55
N TYR A 133 -7.51 11.40 1.48
CA TYR A 133 -7.65 10.76 0.18
C TYR A 133 -6.89 11.51 -0.90
N GLN A 134 -6.67 10.84 -2.01
CA GLN A 134 -6.21 11.43 -3.27
C GLN A 134 -6.96 10.78 -4.42
N THR A 135 -6.97 11.47 -5.57
CA THR A 135 -7.45 10.92 -6.83
C THR A 135 -6.27 10.41 -7.64
N THR A 136 -6.37 9.21 -8.20
CA THR A 136 -5.32 8.62 -9.03
C THR A 136 -5.04 9.46 -10.26
N ASP A 137 -3.75 9.66 -10.54
CA ASP A 137 -3.26 10.36 -11.73
C ASP A 137 -3.45 9.52 -13.03
N GLY A 138 -2.95 10.04 -14.17
CA GLY A 138 -3.03 9.37 -15.47
C GLY A 138 -2.38 7.99 -15.51
N ASP A 139 -1.41 7.75 -14.63
CA ASP A 139 -0.71 6.46 -14.47
C ASP A 139 -1.35 5.57 -13.40
N GLY A 140 -2.49 5.96 -12.84
CA GLY A 140 -3.20 5.24 -11.77
C GLY A 140 -2.52 5.34 -10.41
N LEU A 141 -1.69 6.37 -10.18
CA LEU A 141 -0.90 6.50 -8.96
C LEU A 141 -1.51 7.51 -8.00
N VAL A 142 -1.44 7.18 -6.70
CA VAL A 142 -1.54 8.13 -5.58
C VAL A 142 -0.30 8.02 -4.71
N ARG A 143 0.10 9.13 -4.08
CA ARG A 143 1.31 9.20 -3.27
C ARG A 143 1.00 9.89 -1.94
N PHE A 144 1.23 9.17 -0.85
CA PHE A 144 1.04 9.69 0.51
C PHE A 144 2.36 9.85 1.24
N THR A 145 2.49 10.97 1.96
CA THR A 145 3.50 11.16 2.99
C THR A 145 2.84 10.89 4.32
N THR A 146 3.34 9.88 5.03
CA THR A 146 2.79 9.46 6.31
C THR A 146 3.90 9.01 7.26
N ILE A 147 3.56 8.29 8.31
CA ILE A 147 4.50 7.60 9.20
C ILE A 147 4.27 6.10 9.14
N TYR A 148 5.27 5.32 9.52
CA TYR A 148 5.10 3.90 9.80
C TYR A 148 4.03 3.73 10.88
N PRO A 149 2.99 2.89 10.70
CA PRO A 149 1.92 2.80 11.69
C PRO A 149 2.40 2.13 12.97
N GLY A 150 1.82 2.54 14.09
CA GLY A 150 1.98 1.85 15.36
C GLY A 150 1.20 0.54 15.42
N ALA A 151 1.07 0.01 16.62
CA ALA A 151 0.27 -1.17 16.87
C ALA A 151 -0.83 -0.84 17.87
N TYR A 152 -2.02 -1.35 17.62
CA TYR A 152 -3.08 -1.38 18.61
C TYR A 152 -3.49 -2.82 18.93
N ARG A 153 -4.12 -2.99 20.08
CA ARG A 153 -4.37 -4.30 20.66
C ARG A 153 -5.11 -5.25 19.72
N GLY A 154 -4.56 -6.45 19.54
CA GLY A 154 -5.19 -7.52 18.77
C GLY A 154 -4.95 -7.50 17.27
N ARG A 155 -4.11 -6.56 16.75
CA ARG A 155 -3.82 -6.45 15.34
C ARG A 155 -2.31 -6.44 15.05
N ALA A 156 -1.95 -6.97 13.90
CA ALA A 156 -0.64 -6.75 13.29
C ALA A 156 -0.54 -5.31 12.75
N VAL A 157 0.66 -4.85 12.46
CA VAL A 157 0.89 -3.51 11.88
C VAL A 157 0.30 -3.43 10.48
N HIS A 158 -0.58 -2.46 10.24
CA HIS A 158 -1.25 -2.31 8.94
C HIS A 158 -1.69 -0.87 8.66
N ILE A 159 -1.93 -0.60 7.39
CA ILE A 159 -2.59 0.62 6.91
C ILE A 159 -3.85 0.18 6.15
N HIS A 160 -4.97 0.82 6.42
CA HIS A 160 -6.19 0.65 5.66
C HIS A 160 -6.19 1.53 4.41
N PHE A 161 -6.80 1.04 3.36
CA PHE A 161 -7.12 1.85 2.18
C PHE A 161 -8.47 1.45 1.58
N LYS A 162 -9.13 2.42 0.94
CA LYS A 162 -10.36 2.21 0.20
C LYS A 162 -10.23 2.85 -1.18
N VAL A 163 -10.61 2.13 -2.22
CA VAL A 163 -10.63 2.65 -3.59
C VAL A 163 -12.07 2.74 -4.06
N ARG A 164 -12.47 3.92 -4.50
CA ARG A 164 -13.78 4.19 -5.09
C ARG A 164 -13.58 4.62 -6.55
N ALA A 165 -14.19 3.92 -7.47
CA ALA A 165 -14.05 4.19 -8.89
C ALA A 165 -15.40 4.16 -9.61
N ALA A 166 -15.54 4.97 -10.67
CA ALA A 166 -16.69 4.90 -11.53
C ALA A 166 -16.77 3.55 -12.25
N ALA A 167 -17.95 2.95 -12.23
CA ALA A 167 -18.26 1.71 -12.93
C ALA A 167 -19.39 1.95 -13.95
N ALA A 168 -19.66 0.94 -14.78
CA ALA A 168 -20.71 1.02 -15.78
C ALA A 168 -22.08 1.34 -15.18
N GLY A 169 -22.91 2.07 -15.93
CA GLY A 169 -24.28 2.42 -15.50
C GLY A 169 -24.34 3.44 -14.36
N GLY A 170 -23.30 4.27 -14.15
CA GLY A 170 -23.30 5.31 -13.12
C GLY A 170 -23.10 4.77 -11.70
N ARG A 171 -22.75 3.50 -11.55
CA ARG A 171 -22.44 2.87 -10.27
C ARG A 171 -21.04 3.28 -9.79
N VAL A 172 -20.79 3.11 -8.50
CA VAL A 172 -19.47 3.23 -7.91
C VAL A 172 -18.98 1.84 -7.51
N HIS A 173 -17.81 1.46 -7.97
CA HIS A 173 -17.10 0.29 -7.45
C HIS A 173 -16.36 0.70 -6.16
N ASP A 174 -16.65 0.01 -5.08
CA ASP A 174 -16.05 0.24 -3.76
C ASP A 174 -15.21 -0.99 -3.38
N PHE A 175 -13.95 -0.76 -3.09
CA PHE A 175 -13.00 -1.81 -2.69
C PHE A 175 -12.23 -1.37 -1.45
N THR A 176 -12.33 -2.13 -0.39
CA THR A 176 -11.59 -1.88 0.87
C THR A 176 -10.64 -3.02 1.17
N SER A 177 -9.43 -2.68 1.59
CA SER A 177 -8.43 -3.65 2.03
C SER A 177 -7.42 -3.01 3.00
N GLN A 178 -6.36 -3.77 3.31
CA GLN A 178 -5.29 -3.35 4.21
C GLN A 178 -3.95 -3.76 3.60
N VAL A 179 -2.90 -2.99 3.83
CA VAL A 179 -1.52 -3.42 3.60
C VAL A 179 -0.85 -3.73 4.92
N PHE A 180 -0.04 -4.78 4.94
CA PHE A 180 0.70 -5.25 6.12
C PHE A 180 2.20 -5.06 5.93
N PHE A 181 2.91 -5.07 7.04
CA PHE A 181 4.36 -4.84 7.08
C PHE A 181 5.09 -6.10 7.52
N ASP A 182 6.34 -6.25 7.08
CA ASP A 182 7.20 -7.34 7.52
C ASP A 182 7.47 -7.27 9.02
N ASP A 183 7.42 -8.42 9.69
CA ASP A 183 7.59 -8.50 11.12
C ASP A 183 9.02 -8.12 11.57
N ALA A 184 10.06 -8.47 10.79
CA ALA A 184 11.44 -8.14 11.14
C ALA A 184 11.71 -6.64 10.96
N LEU A 185 11.15 -6.01 9.91
CA LEU A 185 11.18 -4.57 9.75
C LEU A 185 10.45 -3.87 10.90
N SER A 186 9.28 -4.37 11.26
CA SER A 186 8.51 -3.84 12.39
C SER A 186 9.30 -3.96 13.70
N ASP A 187 10.06 -5.02 13.94
CA ASP A 187 10.93 -5.15 15.11
C ASP A 187 11.96 -4.01 15.18
N GLN A 188 12.56 -3.65 14.04
CA GLN A 188 13.54 -2.55 13.96
C GLN A 188 12.89 -1.21 14.28
N VAL A 189 11.72 -0.94 13.70
CA VAL A 189 10.97 0.31 13.94
C VAL A 189 10.53 0.40 15.40
N PHE A 190 9.98 -0.68 15.96
CA PHE A 190 9.48 -0.71 17.33
C PHE A 190 10.59 -0.74 18.40
N ALA A 191 11.85 -0.89 18.01
CA ALA A 191 12.99 -0.69 18.89
C ALA A 191 13.30 0.81 19.13
N GLN A 192 12.70 1.73 18.38
CA GLN A 192 13.00 3.16 18.40
C GLN A 192 11.82 4.00 18.92
N PRO A 193 12.07 5.15 19.56
CA PRO A 193 11.01 6.11 19.88
C PRO A 193 10.32 6.62 18.58
N PRO A 194 9.02 6.89 18.62
CA PRO A 194 8.10 6.77 19.76
C PRO A 194 7.46 5.38 19.93
N TYR A 195 7.81 4.39 19.12
CA TYR A 195 7.20 3.04 19.08
C TYR A 195 7.62 2.14 20.25
N ALA A 196 8.80 2.36 20.84
CA ALA A 196 9.41 1.42 21.79
C ALA A 196 8.52 1.09 22.99
N GLY A 197 7.70 2.06 23.46
CA GLY A 197 6.75 1.85 24.55
C GLY A 197 5.51 1.01 24.19
N ARG A 198 5.40 0.54 22.94
CA ARG A 198 4.26 -0.23 22.42
C ARG A 198 4.66 -1.55 21.77
N ALA A 199 5.92 -1.94 21.87
CA ALA A 199 6.43 -3.15 21.23
C ALA A 199 5.73 -4.43 21.72
N ASP A 200 5.35 -4.49 22.98
CA ASP A 200 4.62 -5.59 23.61
C ASP A 200 3.16 -5.70 23.15
N GLN A 201 2.59 -4.62 22.63
CA GLN A 201 1.20 -4.60 22.13
C GLN A 201 1.08 -5.03 20.67
N ARG A 202 2.21 -5.11 19.96
CA ARG A 202 2.24 -5.53 18.58
C ARG A 202 1.96 -7.01 18.43
N LEU A 203 0.94 -7.35 17.65
CA LEU A 203 0.68 -8.72 17.27
C LEU A 203 1.55 -9.07 16.04
N ARG A 204 2.17 -10.25 16.05
CA ARG A 204 2.85 -10.78 14.86
C ARG A 204 1.85 -11.10 13.76
N ASN A 205 2.23 -10.95 12.50
CA ASN A 205 1.39 -11.20 11.35
C ASN A 205 0.62 -12.53 11.46
N GLN A 206 1.31 -13.61 11.71
CA GLN A 206 0.70 -14.94 11.81
C GLN A 206 -0.24 -15.14 13.01
N ARG A 207 -0.28 -14.20 13.94
CA ARG A 207 -1.20 -14.22 15.08
C ARG A 207 -2.44 -13.34 14.85
N ASP A 208 -2.43 -12.48 13.85
CA ASP A 208 -3.59 -11.67 13.43
C ASP A 208 -4.54 -12.51 12.57
N GLY A 209 -5.79 -12.64 13.01
CA GLY A 209 -6.81 -13.41 12.30
C GLY A 209 -7.11 -12.88 10.91
N ILE A 210 -7.05 -11.55 10.70
CA ILE A 210 -7.27 -10.93 9.40
C ILE A 210 -6.08 -11.22 8.47
N PHE A 211 -4.86 -11.09 8.98
CA PHE A 211 -3.66 -11.44 8.22
C PHE A 211 -3.65 -12.90 7.75
N ARG A 212 -3.98 -13.84 8.64
CA ARG A 212 -3.99 -15.28 8.30
C ARG A 212 -4.89 -15.62 7.12
N ASN A 213 -5.97 -14.86 6.93
CA ASN A 213 -6.90 -15.13 5.82
C ASN A 213 -6.32 -14.72 4.47
N ALA A 214 -5.66 -13.56 4.37
CA ALA A 214 -5.22 -13.02 3.09
C ALA A 214 -3.98 -12.13 3.18
N GLY A 215 -3.45 -11.84 4.36
CA GLY A 215 -2.39 -10.84 4.58
C GLY A 215 -1.10 -11.09 3.80
N ALA A 216 -0.76 -12.36 3.52
CA ALA A 216 0.43 -12.68 2.73
C ALA A 216 0.38 -12.08 1.30
N GLN A 217 -0.82 -11.90 0.72
CA GLN A 217 -1.02 -11.25 -0.57
C GLN A 217 -1.05 -9.72 -0.48
N LEU A 218 -1.05 -9.18 0.73
CA LEU A 218 -1.22 -7.76 1.04
C LEU A 218 0.01 -7.15 1.73
N MET A 219 1.15 -7.83 1.63
CA MET A 219 2.42 -7.32 2.15
C MET A 219 2.90 -6.12 1.36
N LEU A 220 3.19 -5.03 2.05
CA LEU A 220 3.84 -3.86 1.47
C LEU A 220 5.35 -4.12 1.37
N ALA A 221 5.89 -4.01 0.16
CA ALA A 221 7.33 -4.01 -0.04
C ALA A 221 7.89 -2.66 0.40
N VAL A 222 8.59 -2.64 1.54
CA VAL A 222 9.16 -1.42 2.13
C VAL A 222 10.66 -1.45 2.02
N THR A 223 11.24 -0.33 1.57
CA THR A 223 12.68 -0.12 1.48
C THR A 223 13.12 1.09 2.30
N PRO A 224 14.34 1.12 2.85
CA PRO A 224 14.91 2.31 3.46
C PRO A 224 14.96 3.46 2.43
N ALA A 225 14.54 4.66 2.85
CA ALA A 225 14.58 5.88 2.03
C ALA A 225 14.73 7.08 2.97
N ALA A 226 15.91 7.69 3.02
CA ALA A 226 16.18 8.81 3.95
C ALA A 226 15.16 9.97 3.76
N PRO A 227 14.55 10.48 4.83
CA PRO A 227 14.78 10.15 6.25
C PRO A 227 13.77 9.10 6.81
N GLY A 228 13.65 7.90 6.25
CA GLY A 228 12.72 6.87 6.72
C GLY A 228 12.57 5.75 5.73
N TYR A 229 11.36 5.53 5.24
CA TYR A 229 11.01 4.40 4.39
C TYR A 229 10.21 4.83 3.16
N ALA A 230 10.24 4.00 2.12
CA ALA A 230 9.35 4.10 0.99
C ALA A 230 8.74 2.73 0.69
N GLY A 231 7.49 2.71 0.24
CA GLY A 231 6.80 1.51 -0.17
C GLY A 231 5.92 1.75 -1.38
N THR A 232 5.80 0.75 -2.25
CA THR A 232 4.86 0.75 -3.36
C THR A 232 3.97 -0.48 -3.27
N PHE A 233 2.67 -0.29 -3.50
CA PHE A 233 1.68 -1.36 -3.50
C PHE A 233 0.88 -1.34 -4.78
N ASP A 234 0.96 -2.43 -5.54
CA ASP A 234 0.22 -2.62 -6.79
C ASP A 234 -1.11 -3.34 -6.52
N LEU A 235 -2.18 -2.79 -7.08
CA LEU A 235 -3.56 -3.24 -6.92
C LEU A 235 -4.27 -3.22 -8.26
N ALA A 236 -4.84 -4.34 -8.69
CA ALA A 236 -5.72 -4.41 -9.85
C ALA A 236 -7.16 -4.73 -9.41
N LEU A 237 -8.12 -3.97 -9.95
CA LEU A 237 -9.54 -4.09 -9.66
C LEU A 237 -10.31 -4.55 -10.90
N GLU A 238 -11.14 -5.56 -10.74
CA GLU A 238 -12.11 -5.97 -11.76
C GLU A 238 -13.31 -5.02 -11.71
N ILE A 239 -13.34 -4.07 -12.64
CA ILE A 239 -14.43 -3.09 -12.73
C ILE A 239 -15.16 -3.30 -14.05
N ALA A 240 -16.42 -3.72 -13.93
CA ALA A 240 -17.32 -3.94 -15.07
C ALA A 240 -17.98 -2.65 -15.55
#